data_d737ad24c268d4c6cef6967a92e8c186
#
_entry.id   d737ad24c268d4c6cef6967a92e8c186
#
_cell.length_a   1.000
_cell.length_b   1.000
_cell.length_c   1.000
_cell.angle_alpha   90.00
_cell.angle_beta   90.00
_cell.angle_gamma   90.00
#
_symmetry.space_group_name_H-M   'P 1'
#
loop_
_entity.id
_entity.type
_entity.pdbx_description
1 polymer ?
#
loop_
_entity_poly.entity_id
_entity_poly.type
_entity_poly.pdbx_seq_one_letter_code
_entity_poly.pdbx_strand_id
1 'polypeptide(L)'
;MMDIKFGKMELLHSYQKHGYNKSKILAALQSGIKDIVQGKQNHTLIYTMDLTTIIIDENHNFLTAYKTSKYQYKVKKIKGLNGGK
;
A
#
# COMPACT_ATOMS: atom_id res chain seq x y z
N MET A 1 5.09 -15.36 -0.12
CA MET A 1 4.89 -14.09 -0.83
C MET A 1 3.40 -13.80 -0.99
N MET A 2 3.02 -12.57 -0.84
CA MET A 2 1.62 -12.18 -0.93
C MET A 2 1.18 -12.07 -2.40
N ASP A 3 0.09 -12.76 -2.75
CA ASP A 3 -0.47 -12.70 -4.09
C ASP A 3 -1.52 -11.62 -4.14
N ILE A 4 -1.22 -10.52 -4.85
CA ILE A 4 -2.13 -9.39 -5.00
C ILE A 4 -2.86 -9.53 -6.33
N LYS A 5 -4.18 -9.40 -6.28
CA LYS A 5 -5.03 -9.44 -7.47
C LYS A 5 -5.24 -8.02 -7.99
N PHE A 6 -4.86 -7.78 -9.23
CA PHE A 6 -4.94 -6.44 -9.84
C PHE A 6 -6.14 -6.34 -10.76
N GLY A 7 -7.14 -5.53 -10.37
CA GLY A 7 -8.28 -5.23 -11.21
C GLY A 7 -7.95 -4.06 -12.16
N LYS A 8 -8.53 -4.09 -13.36
CA LYS A 8 -8.28 -3.05 -14.37
C LYS A 8 -8.72 -1.67 -13.91
N MET A 9 -9.89 -1.58 -13.27
CA MET A 9 -10.45 -0.30 -12.82
C MET A 9 -9.59 0.30 -11.71
N GLU A 10 -9.19 -0.52 -10.76
CA GLU A 10 -8.36 -0.06 -9.65
C GLU A 10 -6.99 0.40 -10.14
N LEU A 11 -6.40 -0.32 -11.09
CA LEU A 11 -5.13 0.09 -11.68
C LEU A 11 -5.26 1.41 -12.44
N LEU A 12 -6.36 1.59 -13.17
CA LEU A 12 -6.61 2.83 -13.90
C LEU A 12 -6.74 4.01 -12.93
N HIS A 13 -7.53 3.85 -11.86
CA HIS A 13 -7.70 4.90 -10.84
C HIS A 13 -6.38 5.25 -10.17
N SER A 14 -5.58 4.25 -9.81
CA SER A 14 -4.27 4.45 -9.19
C SER A 14 -3.33 5.23 -10.11
N TYR A 15 -3.35 4.91 -11.40
CA TYR A 15 -2.55 5.62 -12.38
C TYR A 15 -3.01 7.06 -12.57
N GLN A 16 -4.33 7.26 -12.70
CA GLN A 16 -4.89 8.59 -12.93
C GLN A 16 -4.70 9.53 -11.75
N LYS A 17 -4.86 9.01 -10.52
CA LYS A 17 -4.74 9.82 -9.31
C LYS A 17 -3.32 10.00 -8.84
N HIS A 18 -2.49 8.96 -8.95
CA HIS A 18 -1.20 8.93 -8.27
C HIS A 18 -0.04 8.58 -9.19
N GLY A 19 -0.31 8.30 -10.46
CA GLY A 19 0.74 7.95 -11.42
C GLY A 19 1.31 6.54 -11.22
N TYR A 20 0.62 5.66 -10.51
CA TYR A 20 1.08 4.30 -10.26
C TYR A 20 0.39 3.31 -11.18
N ASN A 21 1.13 2.77 -12.15
CA ASN A 21 0.68 1.65 -12.96
C ASN A 21 1.18 0.33 -12.36
N LYS A 22 0.80 -0.79 -12.97
CA LYS A 22 1.17 -2.11 -12.45
C LYS A 22 2.69 -2.30 -12.37
N SER A 23 3.42 -1.87 -13.40
CA SER A 23 4.89 -1.99 -13.42
C SER A 23 5.53 -1.26 -12.24
N LYS A 24 5.05 -0.07 -11.94
CA LYS A 24 5.57 0.74 -10.85
C LYS A 24 5.25 0.11 -9.50
N ILE A 25 4.06 -0.47 -9.37
CA ILE A 25 3.66 -1.17 -8.14
C ILE A 25 4.51 -2.42 -7.93
N LEU A 26 4.74 -3.20 -8.98
CA LEU A 26 5.58 -4.39 -8.89
C LEU A 26 7.03 -4.02 -8.55
N ALA A 27 7.55 -2.93 -9.13
CA ALA A 27 8.88 -2.43 -8.80
C ALA A 27 8.96 -2.04 -7.32
N ALA A 28 7.91 -1.42 -6.78
CA ALA A 28 7.86 -1.07 -5.37
C ALA A 28 7.92 -2.32 -4.49
N LEU A 29 7.15 -3.35 -4.82
CA LEU A 29 7.18 -4.62 -4.09
C LEU A 29 8.56 -5.28 -4.17
N GLN A 30 9.21 -5.20 -5.33
CA GLN A 30 10.56 -5.75 -5.50
C GLN A 30 11.60 -4.98 -4.70
N SER A 31 11.37 -3.72 -4.40
CA SER A 31 12.28 -2.94 -3.56
C SER A 31 12.32 -3.45 -2.12
N GLY A 32 11.34 -4.23 -1.74
CA GLY A 32 11.22 -4.82 -0.42
C GLY A 32 10.09 -4.21 0.40
N ILE A 33 9.47 -5.02 1.25
CA ILE A 33 8.41 -4.58 2.14
C ILE A 33 9.06 -4.10 3.44
N LYS A 34 8.79 -2.85 3.80
CA LYS A 34 9.30 -2.26 5.02
C LYS A 34 8.38 -2.53 6.21
N ASP A 35 7.06 -2.45 5.98
CA ASP A 35 6.09 -2.67 7.05
C ASP A 35 4.73 -3.04 6.46
N ILE A 36 3.93 -3.74 7.24
CA ILE A 36 2.55 -4.08 6.88
C ILE A 36 1.68 -3.67 8.05
N VAL A 37 0.70 -2.81 7.79
CA VAL A 37 -0.14 -2.23 8.83
C VAL A 37 -1.60 -2.52 8.50
N GLN A 38 -2.36 -2.96 9.51
CA GLN A 38 -3.80 -3.15 9.37
C GLN A 38 -4.50 -1.80 9.43
N GLY A 39 -5.24 -1.48 8.39
CA GLY A 39 -6.02 -0.25 8.31
C GLY A 39 -7.49 -0.46 8.64
N LYS A 40 -8.31 0.51 8.27
CA LYS A 40 -9.76 0.47 8.44
C LYS A 40 -10.40 -0.48 7.42
N GLN A 41 -11.59 -0.98 7.72
CA GLN A 41 -12.40 -1.79 6.82
C GLN A 41 -11.69 -3.05 6.33
N ASN A 42 -10.87 -3.64 7.20
CA ASN A 42 -10.08 -4.83 6.87
C ASN A 42 -9.10 -4.62 5.71
N HIS A 43 -8.73 -3.36 5.46
CA HIS A 43 -7.71 -3.04 4.48
C HIS A 43 -6.33 -3.26 5.08
N THR A 44 -5.38 -3.70 4.26
CA THR A 44 -3.99 -3.85 4.65
C THR A 44 -3.16 -2.83 3.88
N LEU A 45 -2.32 -2.09 4.61
CA LEU A 45 -1.42 -1.11 4.04
C LEU A 45 -0.01 -1.70 4.01
N ILE A 46 0.56 -1.77 2.81
CA ILE A 46 1.91 -2.30 2.60
C ILE A 46 2.82 -1.12 2.32
N TYR A 47 3.79 -0.90 3.20
CA TYR A 47 4.81 0.14 3.01
C TYR A 47 6.07 -0.50 2.45
N THR A 48 6.54 0.02 1.32
CA THR A 48 7.71 -0.53 0.65
C THR A 48 8.96 0.30 0.94
N MET A 49 10.12 -0.29 0.64
CA MET A 49 11.41 0.37 0.87
C MET A 49 11.59 1.61 0.00
N ASP A 50 10.95 1.65 -1.17
CA ASP A 50 11.00 2.81 -2.07
C ASP A 50 9.95 3.89 -1.75
N LEU A 51 9.35 3.83 -0.55
CA LEU A 51 8.36 4.78 -0.08
C LEU A 51 7.06 4.78 -0.89
N THR A 52 6.58 3.60 -1.22
CA THR A 52 5.26 3.41 -1.82
C THR A 52 4.33 2.78 -0.80
N THR A 53 3.10 3.28 -0.72
CA THR A 53 2.04 2.64 0.05
C THR A 53 1.09 1.94 -0.90
N ILE A 54 0.88 0.65 -0.68
CA ILE A 54 -0.05 -0.16 -1.46
C ILE A 54 -1.16 -0.60 -0.53
N ILE A 55 -2.41 -0.39 -0.93
CA ILE A 55 -3.58 -0.77 -0.12
C ILE A 55 -4.30 -1.91 -0.81
N ILE A 56 -4.52 -2.98 -0.07
CA ILE A 56 -5.28 -4.14 -0.54
C ILE A 56 -6.42 -4.42 0.44
N ASP A 57 -7.46 -5.13 -0.05
CA ASP A 57 -8.56 -5.55 0.82
C ASP A 57 -8.26 -6.90 1.47
N GLU A 58 -9.24 -7.44 2.21
CA GLU A 58 -9.08 -8.71 2.94
C GLU A 58 -8.92 -9.91 2.01
N ASN A 59 -9.32 -9.79 0.75
CA ASN A 59 -9.17 -10.83 -0.26
C ASN A 59 -7.94 -10.62 -1.14
N HIS A 60 -7.05 -9.71 -0.75
CA HIS A 60 -5.83 -9.36 -1.48
C HIS A 60 -6.09 -8.70 -2.83
N ASN A 61 -7.25 -8.07 -3.00
CA ASN A 61 -7.52 -7.26 -4.18
C ASN A 61 -6.83 -5.91 -4.04
N PHE A 62 -6.08 -5.52 -5.06
CA PHE A 62 -5.44 -4.20 -5.10
C PHE A 62 -6.51 -3.10 -5.12
N LEU A 63 -6.39 -2.12 -4.25
CA LEU A 63 -7.30 -0.98 -4.19
C LEU A 63 -6.66 0.29 -4.73
N THR A 64 -5.49 0.65 -4.22
CA THR A 64 -4.77 1.83 -4.67
C THR A 64 -3.31 1.77 -4.25
N ALA A 65 -2.50 2.65 -4.85
CA ALA A 65 -1.11 2.84 -4.44
C ALA A 65 -0.75 4.31 -4.60
N TYR A 66 0.08 4.81 -3.71
CA TYR A 66 0.53 6.20 -3.75
C TYR A 66 1.89 6.33 -3.06
N LYS A 67 2.56 7.45 -3.32
CA LYS A 67 3.86 7.71 -2.70
C LYS A 67 3.67 8.06 -1.22
N THR A 68 4.42 7.39 -0.36
CA THR A 68 4.38 7.62 1.08
C THR A 68 5.39 8.68 1.46
N SER A 69 4.94 9.76 2.12
CA SER A 69 5.88 10.70 2.71
C SER A 69 6.45 10.10 3.99
N LYS A 70 7.68 10.48 4.32
CA LYS A 70 8.31 10.02 5.56
C LYS A 70 7.47 10.41 6.78
N TYR A 71 6.89 11.60 6.74
CA TYR A 71 6.05 12.09 7.84
C TYR A 71 4.81 11.21 8.01
N GLN A 72 4.10 10.94 6.92
CA GLN A 72 2.88 10.11 6.97
C GLN A 72 3.17 8.71 7.50
N TYR A 73 4.25 8.12 7.05
CA TYR A 73 4.64 6.79 7.51
C TYR A 73 4.89 6.78 9.03
N LYS A 74 5.66 7.74 9.53
CA LYS A 74 5.96 7.82 10.97
C LYS A 74 4.70 7.99 11.80
N VAL A 75 3.81 8.89 11.38
CA VAL A 75 2.58 9.16 12.13
C VAL A 75 1.69 7.93 12.16
N LYS A 76 1.50 7.28 11.02
CA LYS A 76 0.67 6.07 10.95
C LYS A 76 1.26 4.93 11.77
N LYS A 77 2.57 4.76 11.76
CA LYS A 77 3.22 3.72 12.55
C LYS A 77 3.05 3.96 14.04
N ILE A 78 3.22 5.19 14.49
CA ILE A 78 3.03 5.55 15.89
C ILE A 78 1.60 5.29 16.32
N LYS A 79 0.63 5.71 15.51
CA LYS A 79 -0.79 5.44 15.77
C LYS A 79 -1.09 3.95 15.83
N GLY A 80 -0.50 3.17 14.93
CA GLY A 80 -0.65 1.73 14.93
C GLY A 80 -0.15 1.09 16.20
N LEU A 81 1.03 1.51 16.67
CA LEU A 81 1.61 1.01 17.92
C LEU A 81 0.74 1.38 19.13
N ASN A 82 0.23 2.61 19.15
CA ASN A 82 -0.61 3.07 20.26
C ASN A 82 -2.03 2.52 20.16
N GLY A 83 -2.57 2.45 18.97
CA GLY A 83 -3.93 1.97 18.75
C GLY A 83 -4.09 0.48 18.95
N GLY A 84 -3.02 -0.27 18.94
CA GLY A 84 -3.02 -1.71 19.16
C GLY A 84 -3.10 -2.11 20.63
N LYS A 85 -3.22 -1.15 21.50
CA LYS A 85 -3.28 -1.40 22.94
C LYS A 85 -4.70 -1.50 23.45
#